data_6f73c44b36c8f872b4aad1e134082c67
#
_entry.id   6f73c44b36c8f872b4aad1e134082c67
#
_cell.length_a   1.000
_cell.length_b   1.000
_cell.length_c   1.000
_cell.angle_alpha   90.00
_cell.angle_beta   90.00
_cell.angle_gamma   90.00
#
_symmetry.space_group_name_H-M   'P 1'
#
loop_
_entity.id
_entity.type
_entity.pdbx_description
1 polymer ?
#
loop_
_entity_poly.entity_id
_entity_poly.type
_entity_poly.pdbx_seq_one_letter_code
_entity_poly.pdbx_strand_id
1 'polypeptide(L)'
;TVDKNGTVRARTDSGECTITATLADGTESLTCRVRVGDITVPIFATAGLRGDRTTLADAAALKGATPDSILLDAGDSLHGTESASLTGGMDMLSAFSAAGYDLHAMALTDFAYGTTRLVSDANMGSGPSLASNLLNNEGTAVFYRSTSWSRNRVTNGRYTVVERAGYKIGFFVLNDPAQAAVISASNGEFITARDWNDTAAEQITALQNAGCDAILAIVSTAPAGDWQKALLSQGVTAIIDGATAENG
;
A
#
# COMPACT_ATOMS: atom_id res chain seq x y z
N THR A 1 18.79 -28.95 -2.65
CA THR A 1 18.59 -30.29 -2.04
C THR A 1 17.91 -30.16 -0.70
N VAL A 2 17.12 -31.18 -0.34
CA VAL A 2 16.48 -31.31 0.99
C VAL A 2 17.15 -32.45 1.73
N ASP A 3 17.53 -32.25 2.98
CA ASP A 3 18.07 -33.33 3.81
C ASP A 3 16.95 -34.04 4.60
N LYS A 4 17.32 -35.10 5.34
CA LYS A 4 16.37 -35.91 6.13
C LYS A 4 15.68 -35.16 7.27
N ASN A 5 16.16 -33.97 7.63
CA ASN A 5 15.59 -33.10 8.66
C ASN A 5 14.73 -31.99 8.06
N GLY A 6 14.52 -32.00 6.74
CA GLY A 6 13.79 -30.95 6.02
C GLY A 6 14.59 -29.68 5.72
N THR A 7 15.90 -29.66 5.99
CA THR A 7 16.75 -28.51 5.70
C THR A 7 16.98 -28.38 4.20
N VAL A 8 16.61 -27.24 3.62
CA VAL A 8 16.81 -26.94 2.21
C VAL A 8 18.15 -26.23 2.02
N ARG A 9 18.96 -26.70 1.07
CA ARG A 9 20.23 -26.08 0.69
C ARG A 9 20.30 -25.88 -0.81
N ALA A 10 20.63 -24.65 -1.22
CA ALA A 10 20.97 -24.34 -2.60
C ALA A 10 22.28 -25.04 -3.02
N ARG A 11 22.36 -25.46 -4.28
CA ARG A 11 23.58 -26.00 -4.91
C ARG A 11 24.05 -25.15 -6.09
N THR A 12 23.28 -24.15 -6.43
CA THR A 12 23.54 -23.20 -7.52
C THR A 12 23.36 -21.80 -7.00
N ASP A 13 23.98 -20.82 -7.63
CA ASP A 13 23.85 -19.41 -7.27
C ASP A 13 22.52 -18.81 -7.78
N SER A 14 21.82 -19.50 -8.67
CA SER A 14 20.51 -19.10 -9.17
C SER A 14 19.69 -20.30 -9.63
N GLY A 15 18.38 -20.17 -9.57
CA GLY A 15 17.43 -21.16 -10.06
C GLY A 15 16.14 -21.21 -9.26
N GLU A 16 15.24 -22.04 -9.73
CA GLU A 16 13.96 -22.27 -9.11
C GLU A 16 13.64 -23.76 -9.06
N CYS A 17 13.04 -24.23 -7.99
CA CYS A 17 12.53 -25.59 -7.87
C CYS A 17 11.29 -25.65 -7.00
N THR A 18 10.50 -26.71 -7.18
CA THR A 18 9.39 -27.02 -6.30
C THR A 18 9.78 -28.21 -5.42
N ILE A 19 9.63 -28.05 -4.12
CA ILE A 19 9.76 -29.13 -3.14
C ILE A 19 8.36 -29.65 -2.85
N THR A 20 8.14 -30.94 -2.99
CA THR A 20 6.88 -31.58 -2.64
C THR A 20 7.13 -32.52 -1.44
N ALA A 21 6.39 -32.31 -0.37
CA ALA A 21 6.33 -33.22 0.76
C ALA A 21 5.03 -34.04 0.67
N THR A 22 5.16 -35.35 0.63
CA THR A 22 4.00 -36.26 0.56
C THR A 22 3.98 -37.14 1.82
N LEU A 23 2.80 -37.32 2.40
CA LEU A 23 2.63 -38.26 3.50
C LEU A 23 3.04 -39.67 3.08
N ALA A 24 3.52 -40.47 4.03
CA ALA A 24 4.01 -41.82 3.75
C ALA A 24 2.94 -42.75 3.16
N ASP A 25 1.67 -42.48 3.39
CA ASP A 25 0.53 -43.20 2.82
C ASP A 25 0.08 -42.65 1.44
N GLY A 26 0.70 -41.56 0.97
CA GLY A 26 0.39 -40.93 -0.33
C GLY A 26 -0.91 -40.15 -0.39
N THR A 27 -1.62 -39.98 0.73
CA THR A 27 -2.96 -39.37 0.76
C THR A 27 -2.95 -37.86 0.62
N GLU A 28 -1.90 -37.19 1.08
CA GLU A 28 -1.77 -35.74 1.01
C GLU A 28 -0.37 -35.31 0.62
N SER A 29 -0.28 -34.21 -0.12
CA SER A 29 1.00 -33.58 -0.44
C SER A 29 0.91 -32.07 -0.35
N LEU A 30 2.01 -31.45 0.11
CA LEU A 30 2.21 -30.01 0.16
C LEU A 30 3.38 -29.64 -0.76
N THR A 31 3.26 -28.54 -1.45
CA THR A 31 4.31 -28.02 -2.32
C THR A 31 4.85 -26.69 -1.80
N CYS A 32 6.16 -26.50 -1.90
CA CYS A 32 6.86 -25.27 -1.62
C CYS A 32 7.75 -24.91 -2.81
N ARG A 33 7.58 -23.71 -3.33
CA ARG A 33 8.44 -23.17 -4.40
C ARG A 33 9.65 -22.50 -3.76
N VAL A 34 10.83 -22.87 -4.19
CA VAL A 34 12.10 -22.32 -3.70
C VAL A 34 12.84 -21.64 -4.86
N ARG A 35 13.19 -20.39 -4.68
CA ARG A 35 14.06 -19.61 -5.56
C ARG A 35 15.42 -19.38 -4.92
N VAL A 36 16.45 -19.38 -5.75
CA VAL A 36 17.83 -19.03 -5.39
C VAL A 36 18.35 -18.01 -6.40
N GLY A 37 19.03 -16.99 -5.92
CA GLY A 37 19.60 -15.92 -6.74
C GLY A 37 19.05 -14.55 -6.39
N ASP A 38 19.39 -13.55 -7.19
CA ASP A 38 18.84 -12.20 -7.04
C ASP A 38 17.35 -12.21 -7.32
N ILE A 39 16.59 -11.88 -6.30
CA ILE A 39 15.13 -11.81 -6.38
C ILE A 39 14.74 -10.35 -6.54
N THR A 40 14.04 -10.06 -7.62
CA THR A 40 13.46 -8.74 -7.87
C THR A 40 11.97 -8.77 -7.54
N VAL A 41 11.51 -7.82 -6.73
CA VAL A 41 10.09 -7.54 -6.50
C VAL A 41 9.74 -6.24 -7.24
N PRO A 42 9.15 -6.32 -8.43
CA PRO A 42 8.71 -5.12 -9.14
C PRO A 42 7.60 -4.42 -8.37
N ILE A 43 7.65 -3.09 -8.33
CA ILE A 43 6.60 -2.27 -7.74
C ILE A 43 6.04 -1.38 -8.85
N PHE A 44 4.75 -1.53 -9.13
CA PHE A 44 4.00 -0.70 -10.05
C PHE A 44 3.13 0.25 -9.25
N ALA A 45 3.15 1.53 -9.62
CA ALA A 45 2.37 2.55 -8.95
C ALA A 45 1.56 3.35 -9.98
N THR A 46 0.32 3.64 -9.65
CA THR A 46 -0.48 4.69 -10.28
C THR A 46 -0.62 5.87 -9.33
N ALA A 47 -0.82 7.07 -9.86
CA ALA A 47 -1.13 8.26 -9.09
C ALA A 47 -1.89 9.25 -9.97
N GLY A 48 -2.69 10.13 -9.36
CA GLY A 48 -3.35 11.21 -10.06
C GLY A 48 -4.34 10.76 -11.13
N LEU A 49 -4.97 9.60 -10.96
CA LEU A 49 -5.94 9.07 -11.94
C LEU A 49 -7.21 9.92 -12.02
N ARG A 50 -7.57 10.64 -10.96
CA ARG A 50 -8.69 11.59 -10.93
C ARG A 50 -9.98 11.03 -11.51
N GLY A 51 -10.30 9.79 -11.14
CA GLY A 51 -11.50 9.08 -11.61
C GLY A 51 -11.36 8.46 -13.00
N ASP A 52 -10.24 8.61 -13.68
CA ASP A 52 -9.97 7.95 -14.95
C ASP A 52 -9.54 6.49 -14.74
N ARG A 53 -10.21 5.57 -15.38
CA ARG A 53 -9.98 4.13 -15.28
C ARG A 53 -9.29 3.54 -16.51
N THR A 54 -8.92 4.36 -17.49
CA THR A 54 -8.40 3.87 -18.78
C THR A 54 -7.08 3.10 -18.62
N THR A 55 -6.24 3.48 -17.66
CA THR A 55 -4.94 2.84 -17.40
C THR A 55 -5.03 1.59 -16.51
N LEU A 56 -6.17 1.34 -15.87
CA LEU A 56 -6.30 0.23 -14.91
C LEU A 56 -6.23 -1.15 -15.56
N ALA A 57 -6.64 -1.27 -16.81
CA ALA A 57 -6.52 -2.53 -17.56
C ALA A 57 -5.05 -2.88 -17.81
N ASP A 58 -4.22 -1.88 -18.15
CA ASP A 58 -2.79 -2.07 -18.36
C ASP A 58 -2.08 -2.38 -17.04
N ALA A 59 -2.44 -1.71 -15.95
CA ALA A 59 -1.92 -1.99 -14.61
C ALA A 59 -2.25 -3.43 -14.18
N ALA A 60 -3.50 -3.89 -14.40
CA ALA A 60 -3.90 -5.26 -14.13
C ALA A 60 -3.15 -6.28 -14.99
N ALA A 61 -2.92 -5.97 -16.27
CA ALA A 61 -2.14 -6.83 -17.17
C ALA A 61 -0.68 -6.95 -16.72
N LEU A 62 -0.03 -5.83 -16.34
CA LEU A 62 1.32 -5.82 -15.77
C LEU A 62 1.39 -6.66 -14.49
N LYS A 63 0.43 -6.50 -13.59
CA LYS A 63 0.31 -7.30 -12.36
C LYS A 63 0.17 -8.79 -12.69
N GLY A 64 -0.69 -9.13 -13.64
CA GLY A 64 -0.91 -10.52 -14.08
C GLY A 64 0.31 -11.15 -14.73
N ALA A 65 1.06 -10.38 -15.53
CA ALA A 65 2.30 -10.84 -16.15
C ALA A 65 3.46 -11.00 -15.16
N THR A 66 3.37 -10.36 -13.98
CA THR A 66 4.42 -10.33 -12.97
C THR A 66 3.84 -10.69 -11.59
N PRO A 67 3.57 -11.99 -11.31
CA PRO A 67 2.84 -12.42 -10.10
C PRO A 67 3.47 -11.98 -8.77
N ASP A 68 4.81 -11.85 -8.75
CA ASP A 68 5.55 -11.40 -7.55
C ASP A 68 5.66 -9.87 -7.44
N SER A 69 4.98 -9.11 -8.31
CA SER A 69 4.95 -7.65 -8.22
C SER A 69 4.02 -7.15 -7.12
N ILE A 70 4.22 -5.90 -6.73
CA ILE A 70 3.29 -5.12 -5.91
C ILE A 70 2.68 -4.05 -6.80
N LEU A 71 1.35 -3.94 -6.82
CA LEU A 71 0.61 -2.90 -7.52
C LEU A 71 -0.07 -2.02 -6.48
N LEU A 72 0.19 -0.71 -6.53
CA LEU A 72 -0.37 0.24 -5.58
C LEU A 72 -0.87 1.51 -6.26
N ASP A 73 -1.76 2.21 -5.58
CA ASP A 73 -2.14 3.58 -5.93
C ASP A 73 -1.51 4.56 -4.93
N ALA A 74 -0.88 5.61 -5.44
CA ALA A 74 -0.18 6.62 -4.66
C ALA A 74 -1.05 7.87 -4.35
N GLY A 75 -2.35 7.83 -4.68
CA GLY A 75 -3.34 8.84 -4.33
C GLY A 75 -3.74 9.78 -5.46
N ASP A 76 -4.62 10.72 -5.15
CA ASP A 76 -5.26 11.67 -6.07
C ASP A 76 -6.06 10.96 -7.19
N SER A 77 -6.77 9.89 -6.82
CA SER A 77 -7.36 8.98 -7.79
C SER A 77 -8.88 8.87 -7.71
N LEU A 78 -9.52 9.24 -6.58
CA LEU A 78 -10.93 8.92 -6.34
C LEU A 78 -11.92 9.97 -6.83
N HIS A 79 -11.47 11.13 -7.31
CA HIS A 79 -12.31 12.25 -7.72
C HIS A 79 -11.99 12.69 -9.15
N GLY A 80 -12.79 13.61 -9.72
CA GLY A 80 -12.46 14.31 -10.96
C GLY A 80 -13.34 13.96 -12.17
N THR A 81 -14.07 12.84 -12.13
CA THR A 81 -15.03 12.49 -13.17
C THR A 81 -16.48 12.57 -12.66
N GLU A 82 -17.45 12.60 -13.58
CA GLU A 82 -18.87 12.53 -13.23
C GLU A 82 -19.20 11.21 -12.51
N SER A 83 -18.67 10.09 -12.98
CA SER A 83 -18.84 8.79 -12.33
C SER A 83 -18.31 8.79 -10.89
N ALA A 84 -17.12 9.31 -10.68
CA ALA A 84 -16.53 9.44 -9.35
C ALA A 84 -17.38 10.34 -8.44
N SER A 85 -17.94 11.43 -8.97
CA SER A 85 -18.82 12.32 -8.21
C SER A 85 -20.13 11.66 -7.81
N LEU A 86 -20.76 10.90 -8.70
CA LEU A 86 -21.99 10.18 -8.43
C LEU A 86 -21.80 9.04 -7.40
N THR A 87 -20.68 8.35 -7.46
CA THR A 87 -20.37 7.21 -6.57
C THR A 87 -19.61 7.61 -5.31
N GLY A 88 -19.09 8.86 -5.24
CA GLY A 88 -18.20 9.32 -4.17
C GLY A 88 -16.86 8.60 -4.17
N GLY A 89 -16.35 8.20 -5.34
CA GLY A 89 -15.09 7.50 -5.52
C GLY A 89 -15.16 5.97 -5.37
N MET A 90 -16.32 5.40 -5.02
CA MET A 90 -16.49 3.97 -4.83
C MET A 90 -16.23 3.17 -6.12
N ASP A 91 -16.54 3.73 -7.28
CA ASP A 91 -16.28 3.10 -8.57
C ASP A 91 -14.78 2.89 -8.83
N MET A 92 -13.92 3.83 -8.38
CA MET A 92 -12.47 3.70 -8.45
C MET A 92 -11.96 2.64 -7.48
N LEU A 93 -12.41 2.64 -6.22
CA LEU A 93 -12.04 1.61 -5.23
C LEU A 93 -12.45 0.21 -5.68
N SER A 94 -13.61 0.08 -6.33
CA SER A 94 -14.08 -1.17 -6.93
C SER A 94 -13.19 -1.60 -8.10
N ALA A 95 -12.80 -0.66 -8.94
CA ALA A 95 -11.92 -0.90 -10.09
C ALA A 95 -10.50 -1.31 -9.65
N PHE A 96 -9.94 -0.67 -8.62
CA PHE A 96 -8.68 -1.08 -8.00
C PHE A 96 -8.74 -2.52 -7.46
N SER A 97 -9.84 -2.86 -6.79
CA SER A 97 -10.06 -4.22 -6.30
C SER A 97 -10.09 -5.23 -7.44
N ALA A 98 -10.75 -4.91 -8.55
CA ALA A 98 -10.82 -5.76 -9.73
C ALA A 98 -9.47 -5.89 -10.46
N ALA A 99 -8.66 -4.83 -10.47
CA ALA A 99 -7.33 -4.80 -11.07
C ALA A 99 -6.24 -5.45 -10.19
N GLY A 100 -6.56 -5.84 -8.95
CA GLY A 100 -5.64 -6.54 -8.06
C GLY A 100 -4.63 -5.65 -7.35
N TYR A 101 -5.00 -4.41 -7.04
CA TYR A 101 -4.16 -3.52 -6.23
C TYR A 101 -3.93 -4.09 -4.83
N ASP A 102 -2.71 -4.01 -4.36
CA ASP A 102 -2.28 -4.52 -3.06
C ASP A 102 -2.53 -3.52 -1.93
N LEU A 103 -2.43 -2.21 -2.22
CA LEU A 103 -2.71 -1.14 -1.25
C LEU A 103 -3.06 0.18 -1.97
N HIS A 104 -3.68 1.09 -1.23
CA HIS A 104 -4.08 2.41 -1.69
C HIS A 104 -3.56 3.48 -0.74
N ALA A 105 -2.73 4.40 -1.23
CA ALA A 105 -2.44 5.63 -0.53
C ALA A 105 -3.58 6.62 -0.76
N MET A 106 -3.98 7.34 0.28
CA MET A 106 -5.02 8.35 0.18
C MET A 106 -4.40 9.73 0.24
N ALA A 107 -4.49 10.44 -0.88
CA ALA A 107 -4.17 11.85 -0.94
C ALA A 107 -5.27 12.69 -0.30
N LEU A 108 -4.96 13.94 0.04
CA LEU A 108 -5.95 14.84 0.63
C LEU A 108 -7.13 15.12 -0.31
N THR A 109 -6.91 15.12 -1.61
CA THR A 109 -7.93 15.30 -2.65
C THR A 109 -8.94 14.15 -2.70
N ASP A 110 -8.56 12.94 -2.26
CA ASP A 110 -9.45 11.78 -2.20
C ASP A 110 -10.56 11.94 -1.14
N PHE A 111 -10.40 12.90 -0.22
CA PHE A 111 -11.42 13.26 0.77
C PHE A 111 -12.49 14.23 0.22
N ALA A 112 -12.50 14.53 -1.07
CA ALA A 112 -13.42 15.49 -1.70
C ALA A 112 -14.92 15.21 -1.44
N TYR A 113 -15.27 13.94 -1.21
CA TYR A 113 -16.66 13.52 -0.95
C TYR A 113 -16.97 13.25 0.53
N GLY A 114 -16.10 13.68 1.43
CA GLY A 114 -16.24 13.59 2.88
C GLY A 114 -15.52 12.38 3.49
N THR A 115 -14.97 12.59 4.69
CA THR A 115 -14.16 11.59 5.39
C THR A 115 -14.96 10.36 5.79
N THR A 116 -16.16 10.55 6.34
CA THR A 116 -17.03 9.44 6.79
C THR A 116 -17.36 8.50 5.63
N ARG A 117 -17.69 9.06 4.48
CA ARG A 117 -17.97 8.28 3.28
C ARG A 117 -16.74 7.54 2.80
N LEU A 118 -15.62 8.25 2.62
CA LEU A 118 -14.38 7.66 2.16
C LEU A 118 -13.92 6.49 3.05
N VAL A 119 -13.95 6.66 4.37
CA VAL A 119 -13.59 5.60 5.33
C VAL A 119 -14.53 4.40 5.20
N SER A 120 -15.83 4.62 5.04
CA SER A 120 -16.79 3.55 4.80
C SER A 120 -16.49 2.78 3.53
N ASP A 121 -16.25 3.49 2.42
CA ASP A 121 -16.04 2.92 1.09
C ASP A 121 -14.68 2.21 0.99
N ALA A 122 -13.61 2.80 1.54
CA ALA A 122 -12.30 2.19 1.65
C ALA A 122 -12.32 0.87 2.43
N ASN A 123 -13.25 0.77 3.37
CA ASN A 123 -13.47 -0.44 4.15
C ASN A 123 -14.06 -1.60 3.35
N MET A 124 -14.62 -1.34 2.19
CA MET A 124 -15.20 -2.35 1.30
C MET A 124 -14.22 -2.79 0.21
N GLY A 125 -13.11 -2.07 0.04
CA GLY A 125 -12.06 -2.40 -0.91
C GLY A 125 -11.26 -3.65 -0.54
N SER A 126 -10.48 -4.18 -1.49
CA SER A 126 -9.68 -5.39 -1.31
C SER A 126 -8.34 -5.17 -0.61
N GLY A 127 -7.76 -3.98 -0.71
CA GLY A 127 -6.47 -3.61 -0.11
C GLY A 127 -6.61 -2.66 1.08
N PRO A 128 -5.57 -2.51 1.91
CA PRO A 128 -5.54 -1.48 2.94
C PRO A 128 -5.45 -0.09 2.32
N SER A 129 -6.25 0.83 2.86
CA SER A 129 -6.14 2.26 2.59
C SER A 129 -5.31 2.91 3.69
N LEU A 130 -4.36 3.74 3.32
CA LEU A 130 -3.38 4.33 4.22
C LEU A 130 -3.31 5.85 4.09
N ALA A 131 -3.23 6.53 5.24
CA ALA A 131 -2.90 7.94 5.38
C ALA A 131 -2.22 8.12 6.74
N SER A 132 -0.92 7.84 6.83
CA SER A 132 -0.22 7.54 8.08
C SER A 132 -0.19 8.69 9.08
N ASN A 133 -0.14 9.92 8.59
CA ASN A 133 -0.13 11.12 9.42
C ASN A 133 -1.49 11.82 9.55
N LEU A 134 -2.57 11.27 8.97
CA LEU A 134 -3.91 11.84 9.11
C LEU A 134 -4.68 11.17 10.25
N LEU A 135 -5.24 12.00 11.11
CA LEU A 135 -5.97 11.58 12.30
C LEU A 135 -7.43 12.06 12.23
N ASN A 136 -8.34 11.25 12.78
CA ASN A 136 -9.71 11.63 13.03
C ASN A 136 -9.85 12.44 14.32
N ASN A 137 -11.10 12.82 14.70
CA ASN A 137 -11.41 13.58 15.91
C ASN A 137 -10.96 12.92 17.22
N GLU A 138 -10.78 11.61 17.20
CA GLU A 138 -10.38 10.84 18.38
C GLU A 138 -8.85 10.72 18.49
N GLY A 139 -8.10 11.33 17.55
CA GLY A 139 -6.66 11.25 17.50
C GLY A 139 -6.12 9.89 17.02
N THR A 140 -6.99 9.05 16.43
CA THR A 140 -6.59 7.80 15.81
C THR A 140 -6.38 7.99 14.30
N ALA A 141 -5.62 7.10 13.67
CA ALA A 141 -5.45 7.14 12.21
C ALA A 141 -6.81 7.05 11.52
N VAL A 142 -7.03 7.85 10.47
CA VAL A 142 -8.32 7.93 9.76
C VAL A 142 -8.81 6.56 9.31
N PHE A 143 -7.92 5.70 8.83
CA PHE A 143 -8.25 4.36 8.35
C PHE A 143 -8.02 3.25 9.39
N TYR A 144 -7.90 3.60 10.69
CA TYR A 144 -7.77 2.62 11.75
C TYR A 144 -9.02 1.76 11.89
N ARG A 145 -8.81 0.45 12.06
CA ARG A 145 -9.87 -0.51 12.28
C ARG A 145 -9.43 -1.63 13.21
N SER A 146 -10.09 -1.75 14.34
CA SER A 146 -9.77 -2.77 15.36
C SER A 146 -10.49 -4.10 15.16
N THR A 147 -11.59 -4.13 14.38
CA THR A 147 -12.41 -5.31 14.20
C THR A 147 -12.57 -5.69 12.74
N SER A 148 -12.56 -7.00 12.48
CA SER A 148 -12.85 -7.57 11.17
C SER A 148 -14.35 -7.89 11.09
N TRP A 149 -15.09 -7.11 10.31
CA TRP A 149 -16.49 -7.40 9.97
C TRP A 149 -16.54 -7.90 8.53
N SER A 150 -16.94 -9.16 8.34
CA SER A 150 -17.12 -9.74 7.01
C SER A 150 -15.84 -9.69 6.14
N ARG A 151 -15.74 -8.81 5.16
CA ARG A 151 -14.58 -8.67 4.26
C ARG A 151 -13.54 -7.65 4.76
N ASN A 152 -13.82 -6.98 5.85
CA ASN A 152 -13.01 -5.89 6.35
C ASN A 152 -11.80 -6.40 7.13
N ARG A 153 -10.61 -6.00 6.70
CA ARG A 153 -9.36 -6.38 7.37
C ARG A 153 -9.11 -5.47 8.56
N VAL A 154 -8.54 -6.04 9.62
CA VAL A 154 -7.95 -5.24 10.70
C VAL A 154 -6.80 -4.44 10.12
N THR A 155 -6.75 -3.14 10.39
CA THR A 155 -5.68 -2.26 9.94
C THR A 155 -5.38 -1.20 10.99
N ASN A 156 -4.12 -0.85 11.16
CA ASN A 156 -3.74 0.29 11.99
C ASN A 156 -3.91 1.63 11.26
N GLY A 157 -4.19 1.61 9.95
CA GLY A 157 -4.38 2.80 9.12
C GLY A 157 -3.12 3.62 8.85
N ARG A 158 -1.97 3.21 9.41
CA ARG A 158 -0.71 3.95 9.38
C ARG A 158 0.33 3.31 8.46
N TYR A 159 0.43 1.99 8.47
CA TYR A 159 1.34 1.24 7.61
C TYR A 159 0.76 -0.11 7.23
N THR A 160 1.34 -0.72 6.23
CA THR A 160 1.07 -2.11 5.87
C THR A 160 2.37 -2.82 5.51
N VAL A 161 2.37 -4.14 5.63
CA VAL A 161 3.46 -5.00 5.17
C VAL A 161 2.90 -5.93 4.09
N VAL A 162 3.57 -5.94 2.95
CA VAL A 162 3.26 -6.83 1.83
C VAL A 162 4.38 -7.85 1.70
N GLU A 163 4.05 -9.12 1.75
CA GLU A 163 5.02 -10.19 1.52
C GLU A 163 4.99 -10.61 0.06
N ARG A 164 6.16 -10.56 -0.61
CA ARG A 164 6.35 -10.99 -2.00
C ARG A 164 7.69 -11.68 -2.16
N ALA A 165 7.67 -12.81 -2.83
CA ALA A 165 8.87 -13.60 -3.13
C ALA A 165 9.75 -13.89 -1.89
N GLY A 166 9.14 -13.96 -0.70
CA GLY A 166 9.84 -14.19 0.57
C GLY A 166 10.36 -12.94 1.27
N TYR A 167 10.16 -11.74 0.70
CA TYR A 167 10.51 -10.46 1.30
C TYR A 167 9.31 -9.79 1.93
N LYS A 168 9.55 -9.12 3.07
CA LYS A 168 8.61 -8.24 3.74
C LYS A 168 8.89 -6.81 3.35
N ILE A 169 7.97 -6.19 2.63
CA ILE A 169 8.09 -4.81 2.18
C ILE A 169 7.06 -3.97 2.91
N GLY A 170 7.55 -3.01 3.69
CA GLY A 170 6.74 -2.10 4.48
C GLY A 170 6.39 -0.84 3.71
N PHE A 171 5.15 -0.37 3.84
CA PHE A 171 4.66 0.86 3.22
C PHE A 171 3.99 1.76 4.25
N PHE A 172 4.25 3.05 4.16
CA PHE A 172 3.51 4.09 4.87
C PHE A 172 3.28 5.29 3.95
N VAL A 173 2.29 6.12 4.29
CA VAL A 173 1.80 7.21 3.42
C VAL A 173 1.88 8.54 4.15
N LEU A 174 2.40 9.57 3.49
CA LEU A 174 2.51 10.92 4.03
C LEU A 174 1.73 11.93 3.19
N ASN A 175 1.11 12.87 3.89
CA ASN A 175 0.41 14.02 3.34
C ASN A 175 0.95 15.30 3.97
N ASP A 176 0.86 16.42 3.24
CA ASP A 176 1.25 17.74 3.75
C ASP A 176 0.28 18.21 4.85
N PRO A 177 0.75 18.45 6.08
CA PRO A 177 -0.09 18.94 7.16
C PRO A 177 -0.76 20.29 6.90
N ALA A 178 -0.11 21.17 6.14
CA ALA A 178 -0.66 22.49 5.83
C ALA A 178 -1.89 22.38 4.92
N GLN A 179 -1.86 21.48 3.93
CA GLN A 179 -2.99 21.23 3.04
C GLN A 179 -4.13 20.49 3.76
N ALA A 180 -3.81 19.58 4.68
CA ALA A 180 -4.82 18.89 5.47
C ALA A 180 -5.71 19.86 6.29
N ALA A 181 -5.11 20.90 6.85
CA ALA A 181 -5.85 21.94 7.58
C ALA A 181 -6.85 22.69 6.67
N VAL A 182 -6.48 22.97 5.43
CA VAL A 182 -7.35 23.63 4.45
C VAL A 182 -8.55 22.75 4.08
N ILE A 183 -8.31 21.46 3.82
CA ILE A 183 -9.38 20.52 3.44
C ILE A 183 -10.35 20.30 4.61
N SER A 184 -9.84 20.13 5.82
CA SER A 184 -10.66 20.02 7.02
C SER A 184 -11.57 21.22 7.20
N ALA A 185 -11.05 22.44 7.01
CA ALA A 185 -11.83 23.66 7.13
C ALA A 185 -12.93 23.78 6.04
N SER A 186 -12.65 23.33 4.81
CA SER A 186 -13.59 23.45 3.69
C SER A 186 -14.72 22.41 3.74
N ASN A 187 -14.46 21.21 4.25
CA ASN A 187 -15.43 20.10 4.27
C ASN A 187 -16.22 20.01 5.58
N GLY A 188 -15.92 20.85 6.58
CA GLY A 188 -16.55 20.80 7.90
C GLY A 188 -16.25 19.50 8.66
N GLU A 189 -15.30 18.71 8.21
CA GLU A 189 -14.89 17.45 8.81
C GLU A 189 -13.51 17.59 9.43
N PHE A 190 -13.35 17.04 10.62
CA PHE A 190 -12.11 17.20 11.37
C PHE A 190 -11.11 16.11 10.96
N ILE A 191 -10.22 16.44 10.04
CA ILE A 191 -8.98 15.72 9.82
C ILE A 191 -7.87 16.60 10.39
N THR A 192 -7.10 16.05 11.31
CA THR A 192 -5.85 16.66 11.75
C THR A 192 -4.68 15.92 11.17
N ALA A 193 -3.64 16.64 10.77
CA ALA A 193 -2.41 16.01 10.33
C ALA A 193 -1.33 16.18 11.40
N ARG A 194 -0.66 15.08 11.70
CA ARG A 194 0.59 15.09 12.47
C ARG A 194 1.74 15.59 11.60
N ASP A 195 2.79 16.05 12.24
CA ASP A 195 4.05 16.32 11.55
C ASP A 195 4.49 15.08 10.74
N TRP A 196 4.84 15.32 9.50
CA TRP A 196 5.19 14.27 8.56
C TRP A 196 6.52 13.58 8.91
N ASN A 197 7.50 14.36 9.42
CA ASN A 197 8.83 13.86 9.76
C ASN A 197 8.80 12.99 11.01
N ASP A 198 8.07 13.42 12.05
CA ASP A 198 7.85 12.63 13.26
C ASP A 198 7.07 11.33 12.94
N THR A 199 6.07 11.45 12.08
CA THR A 199 5.30 10.27 11.63
C THR A 199 6.20 9.30 10.85
N ALA A 200 7.04 9.79 9.96
CA ALA A 200 7.97 8.95 9.22
C ALA A 200 8.89 8.17 10.16
N ALA A 201 9.51 8.83 11.15
CA ALA A 201 10.39 8.20 12.13
C ALA A 201 9.66 7.09 12.91
N GLU A 202 8.41 7.35 13.33
CA GLU A 202 7.57 6.37 14.02
C GLU A 202 7.27 5.15 13.14
N GLN A 203 6.84 5.37 11.86
CA GLN A 203 6.48 4.27 10.97
C GLN A 203 7.71 3.46 10.54
N ILE A 204 8.85 4.10 10.28
CA ILE A 204 10.10 3.41 9.97
C ILE A 204 10.48 2.48 11.14
N THR A 205 10.44 2.98 12.37
CA THR A 205 10.72 2.18 13.56
C THR A 205 9.75 0.99 13.68
N ALA A 206 8.46 1.21 13.45
CA ALA A 206 7.45 0.16 13.52
C ALA A 206 7.68 -0.93 12.47
N LEU A 207 8.02 -0.54 11.23
CA LEU A 207 8.28 -1.46 10.13
C LEU A 207 9.60 -2.22 10.30
N GLN A 208 10.64 -1.60 10.85
CA GLN A 208 11.87 -2.29 11.24
C GLN A 208 11.59 -3.35 12.30
N ASN A 209 10.80 -3.01 13.33
CA ASN A 209 10.38 -3.97 14.37
C ASN A 209 9.48 -5.10 13.83
N ALA A 210 8.74 -4.85 12.75
CA ALA A 210 7.99 -5.88 12.03
C ALA A 210 8.88 -6.81 11.19
N GLY A 211 10.17 -6.52 11.09
CA GLY A 211 11.14 -7.31 10.34
C GLY A 211 11.02 -7.10 8.83
N CYS A 212 10.71 -5.88 8.37
CA CYS A 212 10.69 -5.56 6.96
C CYS A 212 12.09 -5.51 6.37
N ASP A 213 12.25 -6.14 5.21
CA ASP A 213 13.50 -6.14 4.44
C ASP A 213 13.70 -4.82 3.67
N ALA A 214 12.61 -4.17 3.30
CA ALA A 214 12.60 -2.85 2.68
C ALA A 214 11.43 -2.01 3.22
N ILE A 215 11.64 -0.70 3.30
CA ILE A 215 10.64 0.28 3.76
C ILE A 215 10.48 1.35 2.70
N LEU A 216 9.26 1.53 2.22
CA LEU A 216 8.92 2.51 1.21
C LEU A 216 7.97 3.57 1.78
N ALA A 217 8.31 4.82 1.54
CA ALA A 217 7.42 5.95 1.80
C ALA A 217 6.64 6.30 0.53
N ILE A 218 5.33 6.42 0.64
CA ILE A 218 4.47 6.98 -0.42
C ILE A 218 4.13 8.40 0.01
N VAL A 219 4.44 9.38 -0.82
CA VAL A 219 4.13 10.79 -0.55
C VAL A 219 3.00 11.19 -1.48
N SER A 220 1.78 11.19 -0.97
CA SER A 220 0.57 11.48 -1.75
C SER A 220 0.31 12.98 -1.88
N THR A 221 0.80 13.77 -0.93
CA THR A 221 0.80 15.24 -0.98
C THR A 221 2.11 15.73 -0.40
N ALA A 222 2.91 16.42 -1.22
CA ALA A 222 4.28 16.77 -0.85
C ALA A 222 4.34 17.83 0.26
N PRO A 223 5.01 17.53 1.39
CA PRO A 223 5.32 18.54 2.40
C PRO A 223 6.31 19.57 1.89
N ALA A 224 6.37 20.73 2.55
CA ALA A 224 7.38 21.73 2.24
C ALA A 224 8.80 21.26 2.62
N GLY A 225 9.81 21.74 1.88
CA GLY A 225 11.23 21.50 2.15
C GLY A 225 11.82 20.27 1.48
N ASP A 226 13.02 19.87 1.93
CA ASP A 226 13.80 18.77 1.35
C ASP A 226 13.35 17.40 1.91
N TRP A 227 12.08 17.10 1.82
CA TRP A 227 11.48 15.91 2.43
C TRP A 227 12.03 14.58 1.86
N GLN A 228 12.39 14.52 0.56
CA GLN A 228 12.98 13.32 -0.03
C GLN A 228 14.30 12.97 0.66
N LYS A 229 15.18 13.96 0.83
CA LYS A 229 16.46 13.77 1.51
C LYS A 229 16.29 13.38 2.98
N ALA A 230 15.32 14.00 3.65
CA ALA A 230 15.01 13.69 5.05
C ALA A 230 14.54 12.23 5.21
N LEU A 231 13.62 11.75 4.38
CA LEU A 231 13.13 10.38 4.41
C LEU A 231 14.24 9.35 4.14
N LEU A 232 15.05 9.58 3.10
CA LEU A 232 16.17 8.68 2.80
C LEU A 232 17.18 8.63 3.94
N SER A 233 17.46 9.77 4.60
CA SER A 233 18.38 9.82 5.75
C SER A 233 17.86 9.09 6.99
N GLN A 234 16.55 8.90 7.11
CA GLN A 234 15.90 8.15 8.19
C GLN A 234 15.86 6.63 7.95
N GLY A 235 16.27 6.15 6.77
CA GLY A 235 16.34 4.72 6.47
C GLY A 235 15.20 4.20 5.60
N VAL A 236 14.47 5.08 4.91
CA VAL A 236 13.56 4.68 3.83
C VAL A 236 14.39 4.12 2.68
N THR A 237 14.00 2.95 2.19
CA THR A 237 14.70 2.27 1.08
C THR A 237 14.43 2.96 -0.26
N ALA A 238 13.18 3.38 -0.48
CA ALA A 238 12.75 4.10 -1.67
C ALA A 238 11.52 4.97 -1.39
N ILE A 239 11.31 5.97 -2.23
CA ILE A 239 10.18 6.89 -2.15
C ILE A 239 9.35 6.73 -3.43
N ILE A 240 8.03 6.65 -3.26
CA ILE A 240 7.06 6.74 -4.34
C ILE A 240 6.41 8.11 -4.23
N ASP A 241 6.70 8.97 -5.18
CA ASP A 241 6.19 10.34 -5.23
C ASP A 241 4.89 10.39 -6.03
N GLY A 242 3.76 10.34 -5.35
CA GLY A 242 2.44 10.51 -5.95
C GLY A 242 2.00 11.97 -6.10
N ALA A 243 2.71 12.89 -5.44
CA ALA A 243 2.34 14.32 -5.42
C ALA A 243 2.77 15.07 -6.68
N THR A 244 3.86 14.61 -7.32
CA THR A 244 4.41 15.24 -8.54
C THR A 244 4.13 14.43 -9.80
N ALA A 245 3.27 13.39 -9.70
CA ALA A 245 2.89 12.61 -10.87
C ALA A 245 2.18 13.51 -11.90
N GLU A 246 2.93 13.97 -12.87
CA GLU A 246 2.36 14.58 -14.07
C GLU A 246 1.83 13.45 -14.96
N ASN A 247 0.59 13.60 -15.44
CA ASN A 247 0.03 12.69 -16.43
C ASN A 247 0.91 12.75 -17.68
N GLY A 248 1.79 11.78 -17.85
CA GLY A 248 2.59 11.58 -19.05
C GLY A 248 1.80 10.89 -20.15
#